data_331696915c6e961c82b88991130608f4
#
_entry.id   331696915c6e961c82b88991130608f4
#
_cell.length_a   1.000
_cell.length_b   1.000
_cell.length_c   1.000
_cell.angle_alpha   90.00
_cell.angle_beta   90.00
_cell.angle_gamma   90.00
#
_symmetry.space_group_name_H-M   'P 1'
#
loop_
_entity.id
_entity.type
_entity.pdbx_description
1 polymer ?
#
loop_
_entity_poly.entity_id
_entity_poly.type
_entity_poly.pdbx_seq_one_letter_code
_entity_poly.pdbx_strand_id
1 'polypeptide(L)'
;GFKQVNVSQSSSDYGIDVFAYKNKYTYAIQCKRYSKTVGIKAVQEAKSGCEYYQCDIPVVFTNNTFSSAAINLAKNTNVELWDQDTLYHYLKKSKILTKSLPLYYPLFTFITTAILSYYYLQHQDYLLIPLLINMFLFISIIIKILKDKKKTPIISKEPEYTIHDYHDTIQ
;
A
#
# COMPACT_ATOMS: atom_id res chain seq x y z
N GLY A 1 -9.64 8.70 -10.72
CA GLY A 1 -8.36 8.90 -10.11
C GLY A 1 -8.04 10.37 -9.88
N PHE A 2 -7.05 10.63 -9.06
CA PHE A 2 -6.47 11.96 -8.89
C PHE A 2 -5.70 12.39 -10.12
N LYS A 3 -5.70 13.68 -10.39
CA LYS A 3 -4.97 14.34 -11.48
C LYS A 3 -4.11 15.45 -10.90
N GLN A 4 -3.12 15.95 -11.68
CA GLN A 4 -2.27 17.06 -11.29
C GLN A 4 -1.67 16.90 -9.88
N VAL A 5 -1.10 15.73 -9.61
CA VAL A 5 -0.51 15.43 -8.32
C VAL A 5 0.87 16.08 -8.24
N ASN A 6 1.03 17.04 -7.32
CA ASN A 6 2.26 17.77 -7.08
C ASN A 6 2.74 17.51 -5.65
N VAL A 7 4.01 17.14 -5.50
CA VAL A 7 4.65 16.99 -4.19
C VAL A 7 5.25 18.34 -3.81
N SER A 8 4.99 18.79 -2.59
CA SER A 8 5.60 20.01 -2.08
C SER A 8 7.13 19.85 -1.95
N GLN A 9 7.88 20.88 -2.36
CA GLN A 9 9.36 20.85 -2.34
C GLN A 9 9.97 21.58 -1.15
N SER A 10 9.16 22.16 -0.28
CA SER A 10 9.62 23.09 0.76
C SER A 10 9.46 22.49 2.17
N SER A 11 10.47 22.66 3.00
CA SER A 11 10.38 22.40 4.45
C SER A 11 9.49 23.41 5.19
N SER A 12 8.98 24.44 4.51
CA SER A 12 8.16 25.54 5.07
C SER A 12 6.73 25.55 4.52
N ASP A 13 6.19 24.41 4.12
CA ASP A 13 4.93 24.26 3.39
C ASP A 13 3.68 24.10 4.29
N TYR A 14 3.71 24.70 5.46
CA TYR A 14 2.56 24.67 6.41
C TYR A 14 2.00 23.26 6.65
N GLY A 15 2.86 22.24 6.51
CA GLY A 15 2.53 20.86 6.77
C GLY A 15 1.79 20.15 5.64
N ILE A 16 1.73 20.69 4.43
CA ILE A 16 1.14 19.99 3.28
C ILE A 16 2.25 19.37 2.44
N ASP A 17 2.20 18.06 2.27
CA ASP A 17 3.21 17.31 1.51
C ASP A 17 2.81 17.08 0.05
N VAL A 18 1.49 16.99 -0.24
CA VAL A 18 1.00 16.68 -1.58
C VAL A 18 -0.25 17.49 -1.90
N PHE A 19 -0.28 18.06 -3.09
CA PHE A 19 -1.46 18.64 -3.70
C PHE A 19 -1.99 17.72 -4.80
N ALA A 20 -3.31 17.56 -4.88
CA ALA A 20 -3.94 16.73 -5.89
C ALA A 20 -5.29 17.30 -6.30
N TYR A 21 -5.74 17.00 -7.53
CA TYR A 21 -7.02 17.46 -8.05
C TYR A 21 -7.93 16.28 -8.41
N LYS A 22 -9.19 16.32 -7.97
CA LYS A 22 -10.18 15.30 -8.28
C LYS A 22 -11.61 15.89 -8.22
N ASN A 23 -12.44 15.60 -9.20
CA ASN A 23 -13.85 15.97 -9.22
C ASN A 23 -14.12 17.46 -8.95
N LYS A 24 -13.31 18.35 -9.53
CA LYS A 24 -13.33 19.81 -9.35
C LYS A 24 -12.82 20.33 -8.00
N TYR A 25 -12.39 19.45 -7.09
CA TYR A 25 -11.83 19.83 -5.79
C TYR A 25 -10.32 19.70 -5.76
N THR A 26 -9.70 20.65 -5.08
CA THR A 26 -8.26 20.63 -4.73
C THR A 26 -8.06 20.00 -3.37
N TYR A 27 -7.20 19.00 -3.29
CA TYR A 27 -6.86 18.27 -2.07
C TYR A 27 -5.51 18.73 -1.54
N ALA A 28 -5.45 19.08 -0.26
CA ALA A 28 -4.22 19.36 0.47
C ALA A 28 -3.93 18.19 1.42
N ILE A 29 -2.91 17.39 1.12
CA ILE A 29 -2.64 16.12 1.79
C ILE A 29 -1.38 16.24 2.63
N GLN A 30 -1.52 16.02 3.92
CA GLN A 30 -0.43 15.85 4.88
C GLN A 30 -0.13 14.35 5.05
N CYS A 31 1.12 13.94 4.86
CA CYS A 31 1.56 12.55 5.00
C CYS A 31 2.27 12.34 6.34
N LYS A 32 1.81 11.40 7.15
CA LYS A 32 2.44 11.03 8.43
C LYS A 32 2.86 9.57 8.43
N ARG A 33 4.17 9.32 8.36
CA ARG A 33 4.73 7.98 8.51
C ARG A 33 5.18 7.77 9.95
N TYR A 34 4.30 7.24 10.77
CA TYR A 34 4.56 7.01 12.19
C TYR A 34 4.47 5.52 12.55
N SER A 35 5.24 5.12 13.57
CA SER A 35 5.11 3.81 14.24
C SER A 35 4.04 3.80 15.33
N LYS A 36 3.51 4.97 15.68
CA LYS A 36 2.47 5.18 16.70
C LYS A 36 1.23 5.82 16.07
N THR A 37 0.12 5.72 16.77
CA THR A 37 -1.16 6.35 16.42
C THR A 37 -1.01 7.85 16.20
N VAL A 38 -1.61 8.37 15.12
CA VAL A 38 -1.57 9.78 14.74
C VAL A 38 -2.55 10.59 15.59
N GLY A 39 -2.06 11.67 16.21
CA GLY A 39 -2.85 12.53 17.09
C GLY A 39 -3.42 13.76 16.39
N ILE A 40 -4.07 14.63 17.19
CA ILE A 40 -4.77 15.85 16.76
C ILE A 40 -3.88 16.85 16.00
N LYS A 41 -2.59 16.89 16.31
CA LYS A 41 -1.66 17.83 15.66
C LYS A 41 -1.64 17.70 14.14
N ALA A 42 -1.67 16.48 13.63
CA ALA A 42 -1.70 16.25 12.18
C ALA A 42 -2.98 16.80 11.53
N VAL A 43 -4.11 16.67 12.21
CA VAL A 43 -5.41 17.21 11.74
C VAL A 43 -5.36 18.74 11.70
N GLN A 44 -4.81 19.37 12.75
CA GLN A 44 -4.64 20.82 12.81
C GLN A 44 -3.72 21.34 11.71
N GLU A 45 -2.57 20.69 11.51
CA GLU A 45 -1.62 21.02 10.44
C GLU A 45 -2.28 20.93 9.05
N ALA A 46 -2.98 19.83 8.76
CA ALA A 46 -3.66 19.65 7.47
C ALA A 46 -4.74 20.71 7.25
N LYS A 47 -5.53 21.03 8.29
CA LYS A 47 -6.58 22.05 8.21
C LYS A 47 -6.00 23.43 7.93
N SER A 48 -5.00 23.85 8.72
CA SER A 48 -4.36 25.15 8.58
C SER A 48 -3.64 25.32 7.23
N GLY A 49 -2.94 24.26 6.79
CA GLY A 49 -2.27 24.28 5.49
C GLY A 49 -3.25 24.35 4.32
N CYS A 50 -4.36 23.59 4.39
CA CYS A 50 -5.41 23.66 3.39
C CYS A 50 -6.01 25.07 3.27
N GLU A 51 -6.28 25.73 4.39
CA GLU A 51 -6.78 27.12 4.43
C GLU A 51 -5.76 28.10 3.84
N TYR A 52 -4.49 27.98 4.24
CA TYR A 52 -3.42 28.83 3.71
C TYR A 52 -3.30 28.75 2.19
N TYR A 53 -3.35 27.56 1.64
CA TYR A 53 -3.25 27.33 0.19
C TYR A 53 -4.59 27.43 -0.55
N GLN A 54 -5.67 27.79 0.13
CA GLN A 54 -7.02 27.90 -0.45
C GLN A 54 -7.46 26.62 -1.16
N CYS A 55 -7.12 25.46 -0.57
CA CYS A 55 -7.58 24.15 -1.04
C CYS A 55 -8.95 23.82 -0.50
N ASP A 56 -9.69 22.94 -1.18
CA ASP A 56 -11.06 22.60 -0.80
C ASP A 56 -11.09 21.52 0.29
N ILE A 57 -10.24 20.51 0.19
CA ILE A 57 -10.31 19.30 1.03
C ILE A 57 -8.97 19.04 1.71
N PRO A 58 -8.88 19.25 3.03
CA PRO A 58 -7.73 18.85 3.83
C PRO A 58 -7.75 17.36 4.12
N VAL A 59 -6.61 16.69 3.98
CA VAL A 59 -6.45 15.25 4.20
C VAL A 59 -5.26 14.97 5.09
N VAL A 60 -5.39 14.06 6.04
CA VAL A 60 -4.26 13.43 6.72
C VAL A 60 -4.13 11.99 6.26
N PHE A 61 -2.98 11.64 5.69
CA PHE A 61 -2.69 10.32 5.17
C PHE A 61 -1.62 9.64 6.02
N THR A 62 -1.86 8.41 6.51
CA THR A 62 -0.91 7.71 7.37
C THR A 62 -0.83 6.21 7.08
N ASN A 63 0.31 5.62 7.44
CA ASN A 63 0.52 4.17 7.47
C ASN A 63 0.08 3.52 8.79
N ASN A 64 -0.61 4.26 9.66
CA ASN A 64 -1.05 3.80 10.97
C ASN A 64 -2.52 4.19 11.20
N THR A 65 -2.99 4.07 12.44
CA THR A 65 -4.34 4.46 12.87
C THR A 65 -4.36 5.87 13.44
N PHE A 66 -5.57 6.44 13.62
CA PHE A 66 -5.80 7.72 14.26
C PHE A 66 -6.30 7.56 15.69
N SER A 67 -5.92 8.48 16.58
CA SER A 67 -6.47 8.53 17.92
C SER A 67 -7.94 8.97 17.90
N SER A 68 -8.72 8.58 18.91
CA SER A 68 -10.14 9.00 19.03
C SER A 68 -10.29 10.53 19.05
N ALA A 69 -9.34 11.24 19.67
CA ALA A 69 -9.32 12.70 19.68
C ALA A 69 -9.08 13.28 18.27
N ALA A 70 -8.18 12.66 17.47
CA ALA A 70 -7.95 13.07 16.08
C ALA A 70 -9.18 12.84 15.21
N ILE A 71 -9.86 11.71 15.38
CA ILE A 71 -11.09 11.38 14.64
C ILE A 71 -12.19 12.40 14.97
N ASN A 72 -12.38 12.72 16.25
CA ASN A 72 -13.39 13.70 16.67
C ASN A 72 -13.07 15.11 16.13
N LEU A 73 -11.80 15.52 16.18
CA LEU A 73 -11.40 16.82 15.64
C LEU A 73 -11.62 16.88 14.11
N ALA A 74 -11.24 15.82 13.40
CA ALA A 74 -11.38 15.73 11.94
C ALA A 74 -12.84 15.86 11.51
N LYS A 75 -13.78 15.20 12.21
CA LYS A 75 -15.21 15.34 11.99
C LYS A 75 -15.70 16.79 12.13
N ASN A 76 -15.24 17.48 13.15
CA ASN A 76 -15.67 18.86 13.43
C ASN A 76 -15.01 19.91 12.51
N THR A 77 -13.91 19.56 11.86
CA THR A 77 -13.14 20.47 11.00
C THR A 77 -13.17 20.09 9.52
N ASN A 78 -13.96 19.08 9.15
CA ASN A 78 -14.07 18.55 7.79
C ASN A 78 -12.69 18.15 7.21
N VAL A 79 -11.86 17.46 7.99
CA VAL A 79 -10.59 16.90 7.55
C VAL A 79 -10.78 15.42 7.24
N GLU A 80 -10.44 15.00 6.02
CA GLU A 80 -10.47 13.58 5.66
C GLU A 80 -9.30 12.82 6.31
N LEU A 81 -9.57 11.64 6.85
CA LEU A 81 -8.57 10.78 7.44
C LEU A 81 -8.37 9.52 6.59
N TRP A 82 -7.18 9.36 6.03
CA TRP A 82 -6.79 8.17 5.26
C TRP A 82 -5.74 7.38 6.05
N ASP A 83 -6.20 6.33 6.69
CA ASP A 83 -5.41 5.44 7.55
C ASP A 83 -4.71 4.33 6.76
N GLN A 84 -4.09 3.39 7.49
CA GLN A 84 -3.42 2.22 6.90
C GLN A 84 -4.36 1.36 6.04
N ASP A 85 -5.63 1.24 6.39
CA ASP A 85 -6.59 0.40 5.66
C ASP A 85 -6.96 1.06 4.33
N THR A 86 -7.16 2.36 4.35
CA THR A 86 -7.33 3.20 3.15
C THR A 86 -6.09 3.12 2.26
N LEU A 87 -4.88 3.24 2.82
CA LEU A 87 -3.62 3.07 2.09
C LEU A 87 -3.53 1.71 1.41
N TYR A 88 -3.83 0.64 2.14
CA TYR A 88 -3.80 -0.70 1.60
C TYR A 88 -4.81 -0.90 0.46
N HIS A 89 -6.02 -0.37 0.62
CA HIS A 89 -7.04 -0.41 -0.43
C HIS A 89 -6.54 0.25 -1.73
N TYR A 90 -5.97 1.45 -1.64
CA TYR A 90 -5.40 2.14 -2.80
C TYR A 90 -4.21 1.39 -3.41
N LEU A 91 -3.31 0.85 -2.60
CA LEU A 91 -2.17 0.06 -3.08
C LEU A 91 -2.62 -1.23 -3.79
N LYS A 92 -3.65 -1.89 -3.27
CA LYS A 92 -4.24 -3.08 -3.91
C LYS A 92 -4.89 -2.72 -5.25
N LYS A 93 -5.67 -1.64 -5.29
CA LYS A 93 -6.33 -1.15 -6.51
C LYS A 93 -5.33 -0.71 -7.59
N SER A 94 -4.20 -0.11 -7.20
CA SER A 94 -3.14 0.31 -8.12
C SER A 94 -2.27 -0.83 -8.65
N LYS A 95 -2.52 -2.08 -8.23
CA LYS A 95 -1.72 -3.28 -8.55
C LYS A 95 -0.23 -3.18 -8.14
N ILE A 96 0.16 -2.18 -7.36
CA ILE A 96 1.54 -2.03 -6.87
C ILE A 96 1.94 -3.20 -5.97
N LEU A 97 0.99 -3.73 -5.18
CA LEU A 97 1.20 -4.88 -4.30
C LEU A 97 1.12 -6.24 -5.00
N THR A 98 0.68 -6.30 -6.25
CA THR A 98 0.42 -7.55 -6.98
C THR A 98 1.59 -8.03 -7.84
N LYS A 99 2.82 -7.62 -7.57
CA LYS A 99 4.01 -8.29 -8.14
C LYS A 99 4.23 -9.64 -7.45
N SER A 100 3.25 -10.54 -7.54
CA SER A 100 3.51 -11.97 -7.33
C SER A 100 4.41 -12.46 -8.46
N LEU A 101 5.39 -13.29 -8.13
CA LEU A 101 6.17 -13.98 -9.16
C LEU A 101 5.19 -14.66 -10.13
N PRO A 102 5.30 -14.41 -11.45
CA PRO A 102 4.42 -15.02 -12.41
C PRO A 102 4.45 -16.55 -12.29
N LEU A 103 3.30 -17.18 -12.42
CA LEU A 103 3.12 -18.61 -12.24
C LEU A 103 4.01 -19.46 -13.15
N TYR A 104 4.50 -18.89 -14.26
CA TYR A 104 5.39 -19.62 -15.18
C TYR A 104 6.78 -19.94 -14.58
N TYR A 105 7.28 -19.18 -13.57
CA TYR A 105 8.55 -19.50 -12.94
C TYR A 105 8.54 -20.84 -12.18
N PRO A 106 7.61 -21.10 -11.25
CA PRO A 106 7.55 -22.42 -10.61
C PRO A 106 7.20 -23.54 -11.61
N LEU A 107 6.39 -23.27 -12.64
CA LEU A 107 6.09 -24.23 -13.68
C LEU A 107 7.33 -24.61 -14.49
N PHE A 108 8.12 -23.61 -14.90
CA PHE A 108 9.38 -23.82 -15.63
C PHE A 108 10.38 -24.65 -14.81
N THR A 109 10.59 -24.32 -13.54
CA THR A 109 11.49 -25.09 -12.66
C THR A 109 11.00 -26.51 -12.43
N PHE A 110 9.70 -26.72 -12.33
CA PHE A 110 9.11 -28.06 -12.23
C PHE A 110 9.40 -28.92 -13.47
N ILE A 111 9.17 -28.35 -14.66
CA ILE A 111 9.43 -29.04 -15.93
C ILE A 111 10.91 -29.38 -16.08
N THR A 112 11.81 -28.42 -15.80
CA THR A 112 13.27 -28.66 -15.88
C THR A 112 13.72 -29.71 -14.87
N THR A 113 13.15 -29.75 -13.68
CA THR A 113 13.44 -30.79 -12.69
C THR A 113 13.00 -32.16 -13.18
N ALA A 114 11.82 -32.28 -13.76
CA ALA A 114 11.28 -33.53 -14.31
C ALA A 114 12.18 -34.06 -15.46
N ILE A 115 12.60 -33.18 -16.37
CA ILE A 115 13.50 -33.53 -17.48
C ILE A 115 14.86 -34.00 -16.94
N LEU A 116 15.47 -33.25 -16.00
CA LEU A 116 16.75 -33.62 -15.41
C LEU A 116 16.68 -34.92 -14.64
N SER A 117 15.58 -35.21 -13.93
CA SER A 117 15.40 -36.49 -13.22
C SER A 117 15.27 -37.65 -14.17
N TYR A 118 14.57 -37.46 -15.31
CA TYR A 118 14.49 -38.51 -16.36
C TYR A 118 15.84 -38.84 -16.95
N TYR A 119 16.66 -37.84 -17.29
CA TYR A 119 18.01 -38.04 -17.82
C TYR A 119 18.95 -38.66 -16.77
N TYR A 120 18.83 -38.31 -15.49
CA TYR A 120 19.60 -38.93 -14.39
C TYR A 120 19.33 -40.43 -14.28
N LEU A 121 18.07 -40.85 -14.41
CA LEU A 121 17.69 -42.28 -14.37
C LEU A 121 18.30 -43.08 -15.51
N GLN A 122 18.57 -42.43 -16.67
CA GLN A 122 19.14 -43.08 -17.84
C GLN A 122 20.68 -43.12 -17.87
N HIS A 123 21.35 -42.12 -17.32
CA HIS A 123 22.80 -41.86 -17.52
C HIS A 123 23.65 -41.72 -16.24
N GLN A 124 23.20 -42.15 -15.13
CA GLN A 124 23.70 -42.23 -13.74
C GLN A 124 24.87 -41.30 -13.28
N ASP A 125 25.81 -40.83 -14.09
CA ASP A 125 27.11 -40.37 -13.55
C ASP A 125 27.35 -38.84 -13.47
N TYR A 126 26.58 -37.98 -14.16
CA TYR A 126 26.94 -36.54 -14.24
C TYR A 126 25.80 -35.56 -13.94
N LEU A 127 24.58 -36.03 -13.76
CA LEU A 127 23.40 -35.17 -13.65
C LEU A 127 22.92 -34.92 -12.21
N LEU A 128 23.57 -35.55 -11.21
CA LEU A 128 23.17 -35.39 -9.81
C LEU A 128 23.33 -33.92 -9.34
N ILE A 129 24.44 -33.28 -9.68
CA ILE A 129 24.72 -31.89 -9.28
C ILE A 129 23.72 -30.90 -9.90
N PRO A 130 23.46 -30.90 -11.22
CA PRO A 130 22.43 -30.07 -11.82
C PRO A 130 21.02 -30.32 -11.25
N LEU A 131 20.67 -31.57 -10.94
CA LEU A 131 19.40 -31.92 -10.31
C LEU A 131 19.24 -31.29 -8.92
N LEU A 132 20.29 -31.39 -8.08
CA LEU A 132 20.29 -30.80 -6.73
C LEU A 132 20.19 -29.27 -6.79
N ILE A 133 20.91 -28.61 -7.70
CA ILE A 133 20.85 -27.17 -7.90
C ILE A 133 19.42 -26.74 -8.31
N ASN A 134 18.82 -27.45 -9.27
CA ASN A 134 17.47 -27.13 -9.74
C ASN A 134 16.42 -27.32 -8.63
N MET A 135 16.54 -28.40 -7.84
CA MET A 135 15.68 -28.65 -6.68
C MET A 135 15.82 -27.54 -5.61
N PHE A 136 17.04 -27.07 -5.34
CA PHE A 136 17.28 -25.96 -4.43
C PHE A 136 16.66 -24.66 -4.91
N LEU A 137 16.76 -24.33 -6.21
CA LEU A 137 16.11 -23.17 -6.81
C LEU A 137 14.59 -23.26 -6.71
N PHE A 138 14.00 -24.43 -6.97
CA PHE A 138 12.56 -24.65 -6.86
C PHE A 138 12.07 -24.43 -5.42
N ILE A 139 12.76 -24.99 -4.43
CA ILE A 139 12.44 -24.80 -3.01
C ILE A 139 12.58 -23.31 -2.63
N SER A 140 13.62 -22.62 -3.09
CA SER A 140 13.85 -21.20 -2.82
C SER A 140 12.71 -20.32 -3.37
N ILE A 141 12.23 -20.65 -4.56
CA ILE A 141 11.07 -19.95 -5.18
C ILE A 141 9.81 -20.17 -4.36
N ILE A 142 9.53 -21.41 -3.91
CA ILE A 142 8.38 -21.72 -3.06
C ILE A 142 8.47 -20.96 -1.74
N ILE A 143 9.62 -20.96 -1.07
CA ILE A 143 9.83 -20.22 0.17
C ILE A 143 9.57 -18.73 -0.03
N LYS A 144 10.04 -18.15 -1.15
CA LYS A 144 9.79 -16.75 -1.48
C LYS A 144 8.31 -16.46 -1.66
N ILE A 145 7.58 -17.30 -2.41
CA ILE A 145 6.12 -17.17 -2.60
C ILE A 145 5.39 -17.24 -1.26
N LEU A 146 5.77 -18.17 -0.39
CA LEU A 146 5.15 -18.32 0.95
C LEU A 146 5.46 -17.14 1.86
N LYS A 147 6.69 -16.60 1.81
CA LYS A 147 7.07 -15.39 2.56
C LYS A 147 6.31 -14.15 2.07
N ASP A 148 6.14 -14.01 0.77
CA ASP A 148 5.39 -12.89 0.20
C ASP A 148 3.90 -12.97 0.56
N LYS A 149 3.30 -14.17 0.62
CA LYS A 149 1.93 -14.37 1.15
C LYS A 149 1.79 -14.03 2.63
N LYS A 150 2.83 -14.29 3.46
CA LYS A 150 2.82 -13.92 4.89
C LYS A 150 3.02 -12.43 5.16
N LYS A 151 3.62 -11.68 4.22
CA LYS A 151 3.83 -10.23 4.35
C LYS A 151 2.63 -9.38 3.98
N THR A 152 1.60 -9.94 3.35
CA THR A 152 0.34 -9.25 3.19
C THR A 152 -0.35 -9.22 4.54
N PRO A 153 -0.54 -8.06 5.18
CA PRO A 153 -1.28 -7.99 6.42
C PRO A 153 -2.69 -8.56 6.17
N ILE A 154 -3.12 -9.46 7.03
CA ILE A 154 -4.49 -9.95 7.02
C ILE A 154 -5.35 -8.80 7.52
N ILE A 155 -5.89 -8.01 6.61
CA ILE A 155 -6.90 -7.02 6.93
C ILE A 155 -8.20 -7.80 7.08
N SER A 156 -8.59 -8.02 8.33
CA SER A 156 -9.72 -8.85 8.72
C SER A 156 -11.08 -8.14 8.66
N LYS A 157 -11.15 -6.89 8.19
CA LYS A 157 -12.43 -6.19 8.02
C LYS A 157 -12.34 -5.22 6.86
N GLU A 158 -13.34 -5.21 6.00
CA GLU A 158 -13.61 -4.07 5.12
C GLU A 158 -13.80 -2.83 6.01
N PRO A 159 -13.20 -1.68 5.64
CA PRO A 159 -13.42 -0.46 6.39
C PRO A 159 -14.93 -0.13 6.33
N GLU A 160 -15.56 -0.01 7.50
CA GLU A 160 -16.98 0.29 7.69
C GLU A 160 -17.35 1.71 7.21
N TYR A 161 -16.38 2.46 6.68
CA TYR A 161 -16.53 3.81 6.16
C TYR A 161 -16.16 3.85 4.68
N THR A 162 -17.16 3.77 3.82
CA THR A 162 -16.98 4.19 2.42
C THR A 162 -16.85 5.71 2.38
N ILE A 163 -15.94 6.21 1.55
CA ILE A 163 -15.73 7.66 1.30
C ILE A 163 -17.05 8.37 0.85
N HIS A 164 -18.06 7.62 0.46
CA HIS A 164 -19.40 8.13 0.08
C HIS A 164 -20.27 8.51 1.26
N ASP A 165 -20.16 7.84 2.41
CA ASP A 165 -21.05 8.10 3.56
C ASP A 165 -20.77 9.44 4.25
N TYR A 166 -19.63 10.09 3.93
CA TYR A 166 -19.27 11.37 4.53
C TYR A 166 -19.92 12.57 3.82
N HIS A 167 -20.31 12.43 2.55
CA HIS A 167 -20.96 13.51 1.81
C HIS A 167 -22.48 13.55 1.98
N ASP A 168 -23.12 12.44 2.37
CA ASP A 168 -24.58 12.35 2.52
C ASP A 168 -25.10 12.79 3.90
N THR A 169 -24.19 13.13 4.83
CA THR A 169 -24.55 13.56 6.19
C THR A 169 -24.54 15.09 6.37
N ILE A 170 -24.25 15.84 5.31
CA ILE A 170 -24.29 17.31 5.32
C ILE A 170 -25.33 17.78 4.28
N GLN A 171 -26.60 17.51 4.56
CA GLN A 171 -27.75 18.24 4.07
C GLN A 171 -28.56 18.79 5.22
#